data_03fe17e8e7d27702ccb51f4ea3cd96e9
#
_entry.id   03fe17e8e7d27702ccb51f4ea3cd96e9
#
_cell.length_a   1.000
_cell.length_b   1.000
_cell.length_c   1.000
_cell.angle_alpha   90.00
_cell.angle_beta   90.00
_cell.angle_gamma   90.00
#
_symmetry.space_group_name_H-M   'P 1'
#
loop_
_entity.id
_entity.type
_entity.pdbx_description
1 polymer ?
#
loop_
_entity_poly.entity_id
_entity_poly.type
_entity_poly.pdbx_seq_one_letter_code
_entity_poly.pdbx_strand_id
1 'polypeptide(L)'
;MTQPTGAARRRGPFQVGDQVQLTDPKGRHHTITLEAGKAFHTHKGAFSHDELIGALEGTVVRTTGNTQYLALRPLLPDYVLSMPRGAAVVYPKDAGQIVTMADIFPGARVVEAGVGSGALSMSLLRAVGDSGSLFSYERREDFAGIARSNVERYFGGPHPAWKLTLGDLQDNLVETEIDRVVLDMLAPWECLDVVSKALVPGGVICCYVATTTQLSRTVEALREHGTFTEPQAWESMVRNWHVEGLAVRPDHRMIGHTGFLLTSRRLADGVEPPLRRRRPAKGAYGETEAPEKVKPGRFLKLAEDRADASGEDYVEDFDRVADERD
;
A
#
# COMPACT_ATOMS: atom_id res chain seq x y z
N MET A 1 28.53 -16.33 11.52
CA MET A 1 28.38 -15.75 10.18
C MET A 1 27.04 -15.02 10.19
N THR A 2 27.03 -13.72 9.95
CA THR A 2 25.78 -12.94 9.80
C THR A 2 25.08 -13.42 8.52
N GLN A 3 23.80 -13.74 8.61
CA GLN A 3 23.02 -14.12 7.41
C GLN A 3 23.00 -12.94 6.43
N PRO A 4 23.12 -13.20 5.12
CA PRO A 4 23.07 -12.15 4.11
C PRO A 4 21.69 -11.45 4.15
N THR A 5 21.70 -10.13 4.06
CA THR A 5 20.49 -9.30 4.00
C THR A 5 20.31 -8.68 2.62
N GLY A 6 19.13 -8.17 2.33
CA GLY A 6 18.84 -7.44 1.10
C GLY A 6 19.07 -8.24 -0.18
N ALA A 7 19.81 -7.66 -1.13
CA ALA A 7 20.07 -8.28 -2.45
C ALA A 7 20.87 -9.58 -2.36
N ALA A 8 21.80 -9.69 -1.40
CA ALA A 8 22.63 -10.87 -1.22
C ALA A 8 21.82 -12.12 -0.85
N ARG A 9 20.72 -11.95 -0.11
CA ARG A 9 19.79 -13.04 0.22
C ARG A 9 18.95 -13.50 -0.97
N ARG A 10 18.74 -12.65 -1.95
CA ARG A 10 17.90 -12.92 -3.13
C ARG A 10 18.69 -13.45 -4.32
N ARG A 11 19.98 -13.68 -4.17
CA ARG A 11 20.88 -14.12 -5.24
C ARG A 11 21.68 -15.32 -4.80
N GLY A 12 22.13 -16.09 -5.79
CA GLY A 12 22.97 -17.26 -5.55
C GLY A 12 22.18 -18.51 -5.16
N PRO A 13 22.89 -19.57 -4.71
CA PRO A 13 22.29 -20.84 -4.34
C PRO A 13 21.31 -20.72 -3.18
N PHE A 14 20.33 -21.64 -3.13
CA PHE A 14 19.43 -21.75 -1.99
C PHE A 14 20.21 -22.10 -0.71
N GLN A 15 19.79 -21.52 0.38
CA GLN A 15 20.37 -21.73 1.72
C GLN A 15 19.31 -22.27 2.69
N VAL A 16 19.77 -22.86 3.79
CA VAL A 16 18.90 -23.21 4.90
C VAL A 16 18.15 -21.97 5.39
N GLY A 17 16.84 -22.09 5.59
CA GLY A 17 15.97 -20.98 5.97
C GLY A 17 15.37 -20.20 4.79
N ASP A 18 15.82 -20.44 3.55
CA ASP A 18 15.21 -19.83 2.38
C ASP A 18 13.78 -20.31 2.17
N GLN A 19 12.92 -19.40 1.74
CA GLN A 19 11.59 -19.73 1.23
C GLN A 19 11.71 -20.16 -0.22
N VAL A 20 11.13 -21.30 -0.56
CA VAL A 20 11.10 -21.83 -1.93
C VAL A 20 9.67 -22.09 -2.34
N GLN A 21 9.28 -21.53 -3.47
CA GLN A 21 8.04 -21.83 -4.15
C GLN A 21 8.28 -22.97 -5.16
N LEU A 22 7.61 -24.06 -4.94
CA LEU A 22 7.62 -25.25 -5.78
C LEU A 22 6.42 -25.19 -6.73
N THR A 23 6.65 -25.20 -8.03
CA THR A 23 5.60 -25.21 -9.04
C THR A 23 5.48 -26.62 -9.65
N ASP A 24 4.32 -27.25 -9.51
CA ASP A 24 4.04 -28.56 -10.09
C ASP A 24 3.69 -28.46 -11.59
N PRO A 25 3.63 -29.59 -12.33
CA PRO A 25 3.30 -29.60 -13.76
C PRO A 25 1.89 -29.04 -14.10
N LYS A 26 1.02 -28.85 -13.11
CA LYS A 26 -0.31 -28.23 -13.27
C LYS A 26 -0.31 -26.74 -12.94
N GLY A 27 0.88 -26.14 -12.69
CA GLY A 27 1.05 -24.75 -12.31
C GLY A 27 0.63 -24.43 -10.87
N ARG A 28 0.42 -25.43 -10.00
CA ARG A 28 0.09 -25.17 -8.59
C ARG A 28 1.35 -24.89 -7.79
N HIS A 29 1.26 -23.93 -6.91
CA HIS A 29 2.37 -23.48 -6.07
C HIS A 29 2.29 -24.08 -4.66
N HIS A 30 3.44 -24.48 -4.13
CA HIS A 30 3.63 -24.91 -2.75
C HIS A 30 4.85 -24.16 -2.19
N THR A 31 4.68 -23.41 -1.12
CA THR A 31 5.79 -22.69 -0.48
C THR A 31 6.29 -23.48 0.72
N ILE A 32 7.59 -23.74 0.74
CA ILE A 32 8.30 -24.41 1.85
C ILE A 32 9.42 -23.54 2.38
N THR A 33 9.82 -23.78 3.63
CA THR A 33 11.08 -23.27 4.19
C THR A 33 12.10 -24.37 4.14
N LEU A 34 13.28 -24.11 3.59
CA LEU A 34 14.34 -25.11 3.52
C LEU A 34 14.95 -25.37 4.91
N GLU A 35 14.93 -26.63 5.31
CA GLU A 35 15.50 -27.10 6.58
C GLU A 35 16.33 -28.36 6.29
N ALA A 36 17.60 -28.35 6.73
CA ALA A 36 18.49 -29.50 6.51
C ALA A 36 17.89 -30.78 7.11
N GLY A 37 17.97 -31.88 6.35
CA GLY A 37 17.47 -33.20 6.74
C GLY A 37 15.94 -33.36 6.71
N LYS A 38 15.16 -32.30 6.34
CA LYS A 38 13.71 -32.43 6.12
C LYS A 38 13.38 -32.85 4.68
N ALA A 39 12.15 -33.28 4.47
CA ALA A 39 11.63 -33.64 3.17
C ALA A 39 10.27 -32.99 2.91
N PHE A 40 10.03 -32.63 1.66
CA PHE A 40 8.71 -32.23 1.16
C PHE A 40 7.94 -33.46 0.72
N HIS A 41 6.76 -33.65 1.30
CA HIS A 41 5.90 -34.80 1.06
C HIS A 41 4.65 -34.43 0.28
N THR A 42 4.30 -35.24 -0.70
CA THR A 42 3.05 -35.14 -1.47
C THR A 42 2.45 -36.53 -1.69
N HIS A 43 1.21 -36.58 -2.16
CA HIS A 43 0.59 -37.85 -2.61
C HIS A 43 1.31 -38.48 -3.80
N LYS A 44 2.27 -37.81 -4.42
CA LYS A 44 3.10 -38.28 -5.55
C LYS A 44 4.55 -38.54 -5.13
N GLY A 45 4.79 -38.82 -3.86
CA GLY A 45 6.10 -39.10 -3.30
C GLY A 45 6.72 -37.85 -2.63
N ALA A 46 7.99 -37.96 -2.30
CA ALA A 46 8.75 -36.98 -1.56
C ALA A 46 10.11 -36.70 -2.20
N PHE A 47 10.71 -35.56 -1.85
CA PHE A 47 12.13 -35.27 -2.09
C PHE A 47 12.73 -34.58 -0.86
N SER A 48 14.07 -34.72 -0.67
CA SER A 48 14.77 -34.07 0.43
C SER A 48 14.96 -32.56 0.17
N HIS A 49 14.80 -31.73 1.22
CA HIS A 49 15.21 -30.31 1.15
C HIS A 49 16.70 -30.16 0.82
N ASP A 50 17.52 -31.15 1.19
CA ASP A 50 18.97 -31.15 0.92
C ASP A 50 19.29 -31.21 -0.59
N GLU A 51 18.36 -31.65 -1.42
CA GLU A 51 18.50 -31.59 -2.89
C GLU A 51 18.41 -30.15 -3.45
N LEU A 52 17.76 -29.25 -2.69
CA LEU A 52 17.65 -27.82 -3.04
C LEU A 52 18.71 -26.97 -2.36
N ILE A 53 19.14 -27.32 -1.14
CA ILE A 53 20.16 -26.56 -0.41
C ILE A 53 21.48 -26.62 -1.20
N GLY A 54 21.99 -25.45 -1.61
CA GLY A 54 23.17 -25.32 -2.47
C GLY A 54 22.88 -25.35 -3.97
N ALA A 55 21.65 -25.70 -4.40
CA ALA A 55 21.26 -25.62 -5.80
C ALA A 55 20.93 -24.16 -6.21
N LEU A 56 21.10 -23.87 -7.50
CA LEU A 56 20.71 -22.57 -8.06
C LEU A 56 19.19 -22.47 -8.19
N GLU A 57 18.68 -21.26 -8.03
CA GLU A 57 17.28 -20.92 -8.32
C GLU A 57 16.93 -21.25 -9.78
N GLY A 58 15.72 -21.72 -10.03
CA GLY A 58 15.30 -22.20 -11.34
C GLY A 58 15.61 -23.69 -11.58
N THR A 59 16.08 -24.42 -10.55
CA THR A 59 16.32 -25.85 -10.65
C THR A 59 15.02 -26.66 -10.60
N VAL A 60 15.08 -27.90 -11.08
CA VAL A 60 13.97 -28.85 -11.05
C VAL A 60 14.34 -30.03 -10.15
N VAL A 61 13.51 -30.30 -9.14
CA VAL A 61 13.62 -31.49 -8.31
C VAL A 61 12.53 -32.50 -8.66
N ARG A 62 12.76 -33.77 -8.33
CA ARG A 62 11.84 -34.87 -8.60
C ARG A 62 11.47 -35.61 -7.31
N THR A 63 10.18 -35.85 -7.13
CA THR A 63 9.76 -36.75 -6.06
C THR A 63 10.08 -38.21 -6.38
N THR A 64 10.05 -39.07 -5.36
CA THR A 64 10.18 -40.53 -5.51
C THR A 64 9.15 -41.12 -6.49
N GLY A 65 7.99 -40.46 -6.67
CA GLY A 65 6.98 -40.79 -7.67
C GLY A 65 7.18 -40.12 -9.03
N ASN A 66 8.40 -39.63 -9.31
CA ASN A 66 8.83 -39.00 -10.59
C ASN A 66 8.06 -37.72 -10.99
N THR A 67 7.41 -37.07 -10.06
CA THR A 67 6.79 -35.76 -10.33
C THR A 67 7.84 -34.66 -10.21
N GLN A 68 7.90 -33.80 -11.22
CA GLN A 68 8.82 -32.67 -11.28
C GLN A 68 8.24 -31.44 -10.57
N TYR A 69 9.10 -30.68 -9.89
CA TYR A 69 8.79 -29.38 -9.32
C TYR A 69 9.88 -28.38 -9.71
N LEU A 70 9.47 -27.27 -10.31
CA LEU A 70 10.35 -26.12 -10.53
C LEU A 70 10.47 -25.35 -9.19
N ALA A 71 11.70 -25.12 -8.76
CA ALA A 71 12.02 -24.42 -7.50
C ALA A 71 12.50 -23.00 -7.77
N LEU A 72 11.76 -22.02 -7.27
CA LEU A 72 12.07 -20.58 -7.36
C LEU A 72 11.91 -19.93 -5.98
N ARG A 73 12.60 -18.82 -5.72
CA ARG A 73 12.25 -17.97 -4.57
C ARG A 73 10.91 -17.28 -4.85
N PRO A 74 9.98 -17.24 -3.88
CA PRO A 74 8.72 -16.57 -4.08
C PRO A 74 8.94 -15.07 -4.31
N LEU A 75 8.27 -14.51 -5.28
CA LEU A 75 8.17 -13.06 -5.40
C LEU A 75 7.34 -12.51 -4.23
N LEU A 76 7.45 -11.21 -3.94
CA LEU A 76 6.66 -10.61 -2.87
C LEU A 76 5.14 -10.84 -3.03
N PRO A 77 4.54 -10.69 -4.23
CA PRO A 77 3.14 -11.02 -4.44
C PRO A 77 2.79 -12.46 -4.07
N ASP A 78 3.62 -13.43 -4.46
CA ASP A 78 3.39 -14.84 -4.18
C ASP A 78 3.47 -15.13 -2.68
N TYR A 79 4.47 -14.54 -2.02
CA TYR A 79 4.65 -14.68 -0.58
C TYR A 79 3.45 -14.11 0.19
N VAL A 80 3.05 -12.87 -0.10
CA VAL A 80 1.89 -12.21 0.52
C VAL A 80 0.61 -13.04 0.36
N LEU A 81 0.41 -13.66 -0.81
CA LEU A 81 -0.78 -14.47 -1.08
C LEU A 81 -0.74 -15.87 -0.45
N SER A 82 0.44 -16.37 -0.05
CA SER A 82 0.64 -17.71 0.52
C SER A 82 1.02 -17.76 1.99
N MET A 83 1.45 -16.62 2.59
CA MET A 83 1.89 -16.55 3.99
C MET A 83 0.76 -16.81 5.00
N PRO A 84 1.05 -17.18 6.24
CA PRO A 84 0.08 -17.27 7.33
C PRO A 84 -0.67 -15.94 7.52
N ARG A 85 -1.98 -16.01 7.70
CA ARG A 85 -2.84 -14.83 7.83
C ARG A 85 -3.68 -14.89 9.10
N GLY A 86 -3.76 -13.75 9.79
CA GLY A 86 -4.73 -13.52 10.85
C GLY A 86 -5.87 -12.59 10.40
N ALA A 87 -5.62 -11.76 9.38
CA ALA A 87 -6.56 -10.79 8.83
C ALA A 87 -6.60 -10.87 7.29
N ALA A 88 -7.57 -10.17 6.71
CA ALA A 88 -7.53 -9.83 5.28
C ALA A 88 -6.25 -9.03 4.98
N VAL A 89 -5.69 -9.22 3.80
CA VAL A 89 -4.45 -8.54 3.38
C VAL A 89 -4.75 -7.53 2.28
N VAL A 90 -4.02 -6.43 2.29
CA VAL A 90 -3.94 -5.56 1.12
C VAL A 90 -3.35 -6.35 -0.04
N TYR A 91 -4.10 -6.46 -1.13
CA TYR A 91 -3.65 -7.23 -2.29
C TYR A 91 -2.44 -6.57 -2.96
N PRO A 92 -1.55 -7.36 -3.60
CA PRO A 92 -0.37 -6.82 -4.26
C PRO A 92 -0.65 -5.71 -5.29
N LYS A 93 -1.79 -5.78 -5.99
CA LYS A 93 -2.20 -4.74 -6.94
C LYS A 93 -2.45 -3.39 -6.25
N ASP A 94 -3.03 -3.42 -5.03
CA ASP A 94 -3.33 -2.23 -4.24
C ASP A 94 -2.07 -1.73 -3.52
N ALA A 95 -1.26 -2.64 -2.97
CA ALA A 95 0.02 -2.29 -2.35
C ALA A 95 0.96 -1.57 -3.34
N GLY A 96 1.00 -2.01 -4.61
CA GLY A 96 1.73 -1.31 -5.68
C GLY A 96 1.19 0.09 -5.94
N GLN A 97 -0.14 0.27 -5.93
CA GLN A 97 -0.77 1.58 -6.06
C GLN A 97 -0.46 2.48 -4.85
N ILE A 98 -0.54 1.95 -3.63
CA ILE A 98 -0.21 2.70 -2.42
C ILE A 98 1.22 3.24 -2.50
N VAL A 99 2.20 2.38 -2.82
CA VAL A 99 3.61 2.79 -2.93
C VAL A 99 3.79 3.91 -3.95
N THR A 100 3.17 3.77 -5.13
CA THR A 100 3.34 4.72 -6.24
C THR A 100 2.54 6.00 -6.03
N MET A 101 1.26 5.89 -5.64
CA MET A 101 0.35 7.06 -5.58
C MET A 101 0.52 7.86 -4.29
N ALA A 102 1.02 7.25 -3.22
CA ALA A 102 1.47 7.98 -2.04
C ALA A 102 2.92 8.46 -2.16
N ASP A 103 3.59 8.19 -3.28
CA ASP A 103 4.97 8.60 -3.54
C ASP A 103 5.91 8.18 -2.40
N ILE A 104 5.90 6.89 -2.05
CA ILE A 104 6.79 6.34 -1.02
C ILE A 104 8.17 6.09 -1.63
N PHE A 105 9.19 6.77 -1.12
CA PHE A 105 10.53 6.81 -1.70
C PHE A 105 11.60 6.25 -0.75
N PRO A 106 12.76 5.82 -1.27
CA PRO A 106 13.87 5.38 -0.43
C PRO A 106 14.34 6.46 0.53
N GLY A 107 14.44 6.11 1.81
CA GLY A 107 14.79 7.06 2.88
C GLY A 107 13.59 7.72 3.56
N ALA A 108 12.37 7.55 3.04
CA ALA A 108 11.16 8.16 3.62
C ALA A 108 10.89 7.65 5.04
N ARG A 109 10.31 8.52 5.86
CA ARG A 109 9.72 8.22 7.16
C ARG A 109 8.23 7.98 7.00
N VAL A 110 7.81 6.73 7.15
CA VAL A 110 6.43 6.30 6.88
C VAL A 110 5.77 5.81 8.16
N VAL A 111 4.54 6.21 8.39
CA VAL A 111 3.65 5.63 9.41
C VAL A 111 2.64 4.73 8.73
N GLU A 112 2.44 3.54 9.28
CA GLU A 112 1.42 2.57 8.89
C GLU A 112 0.54 2.25 10.09
N ALA A 113 -0.79 2.20 9.90
CA ALA A 113 -1.70 1.66 10.90
C ALA A 113 -2.68 0.67 10.27
N GLY A 114 -2.94 -0.42 11.03
CA GLY A 114 -3.64 -1.59 10.53
C GLY A 114 -2.68 -2.57 9.86
N VAL A 115 -1.69 -3.05 10.61
CA VAL A 115 -0.62 -3.93 10.10
C VAL A 115 -1.15 -5.30 9.67
N GLY A 116 -2.13 -5.81 10.40
CA GLY A 116 -2.74 -7.11 10.13
C GLY A 116 -1.71 -8.23 10.08
N SER A 117 -1.55 -8.83 8.90
CA SER A 117 -0.57 -9.92 8.70
C SER A 117 0.81 -9.44 8.18
N GLY A 118 1.04 -8.14 8.07
CA GLY A 118 2.29 -7.54 7.60
C GLY A 118 2.45 -7.50 6.07
N ALA A 119 1.39 -7.73 5.32
CA ALA A 119 1.42 -7.76 3.86
C ALA A 119 1.84 -6.41 3.25
N LEU A 120 1.16 -5.34 3.68
CA LEU A 120 1.47 -3.98 3.25
C LEU A 120 2.82 -3.54 3.80
N SER A 121 3.11 -3.83 5.07
CA SER A 121 4.40 -3.50 5.72
C SER A 121 5.59 -3.95 4.90
N MET A 122 5.55 -5.17 4.32
CA MET A 122 6.65 -5.67 3.47
C MET A 122 6.83 -4.86 2.19
N SER A 123 5.74 -4.38 1.59
CA SER A 123 5.80 -3.50 0.41
C SER A 123 6.37 -2.13 0.76
N LEU A 124 5.94 -1.57 1.89
CA LEU A 124 6.43 -0.30 2.41
C LEU A 124 7.91 -0.37 2.78
N LEU A 125 8.35 -1.43 3.49
CA LEU A 125 9.75 -1.65 3.85
C LEU A 125 10.66 -1.76 2.61
N ARG A 126 10.18 -2.42 1.55
CA ARG A 126 10.93 -2.46 0.28
C ARG A 126 11.04 -1.09 -0.38
N ALA A 127 10.01 -0.27 -0.25
CA ALA A 127 10.00 1.07 -0.85
C ALA A 127 10.89 2.04 -0.09
N VAL A 128 10.82 2.07 1.25
CA VAL A 128 11.66 2.97 2.06
C VAL A 128 13.12 2.53 2.11
N GLY A 129 13.40 1.22 1.92
CA GLY A 129 14.74 0.66 1.99
C GLY A 129 15.36 0.74 3.38
N ASP A 130 16.65 0.36 3.49
CA ASP A 130 17.36 0.29 4.77
C ASP A 130 17.65 1.67 5.39
N SER A 131 17.62 2.74 4.58
CA SER A 131 17.85 4.12 5.02
C SER A 131 16.59 4.86 5.46
N GLY A 132 15.41 4.30 5.18
CA GLY A 132 14.13 4.87 5.61
C GLY A 132 13.69 4.36 6.97
N SER A 133 12.44 4.66 7.31
CA SER A 133 11.82 4.19 8.55
C SER A 133 10.34 3.90 8.31
N LEU A 134 9.89 2.74 8.79
CA LEU A 134 8.48 2.38 8.84
C LEU A 134 8.06 2.20 10.30
N PHE A 135 7.16 3.05 10.75
CA PHE A 135 6.54 3.01 12.08
C PHE A 135 5.14 2.44 11.93
N SER A 136 4.96 1.20 12.35
CA SER A 136 3.71 0.45 12.18
C SER A 136 2.98 0.31 13.50
N TYR A 137 1.66 0.52 13.48
CA TYR A 137 0.79 0.45 14.65
C TYR A 137 -0.27 -0.63 14.45
N GLU A 138 -0.35 -1.57 15.40
CA GLU A 138 -1.33 -2.64 15.42
C GLU A 138 -1.93 -2.78 16.82
N ARG A 139 -3.26 -2.73 16.93
CA ARG A 139 -3.94 -2.82 18.23
C ARG A 139 -4.04 -4.25 18.78
N ARG A 140 -3.99 -5.24 17.88
CA ARG A 140 -4.16 -6.65 18.19
C ARG A 140 -2.82 -7.34 18.32
N GLU A 141 -2.53 -7.87 19.51
CA GLU A 141 -1.26 -8.56 19.80
C GLU A 141 -1.06 -9.81 18.95
N ASP A 142 -2.15 -10.59 18.70
CA ASP A 142 -2.10 -11.77 17.86
C ASP A 142 -1.71 -11.43 16.41
N PHE A 143 -2.23 -10.33 15.87
CA PHE A 143 -1.87 -9.87 14.52
C PHE A 143 -0.45 -9.29 14.46
N ALA A 144 -0.05 -8.52 15.47
CA ALA A 144 1.32 -8.01 15.58
C ALA A 144 2.36 -9.16 15.61
N GLY A 145 2.04 -10.25 16.30
CA GLY A 145 2.87 -11.46 16.34
C GLY A 145 2.98 -12.16 14.98
N ILE A 146 1.85 -12.29 14.27
CA ILE A 146 1.82 -12.86 12.91
C ILE A 146 2.60 -11.97 11.93
N ALA A 147 2.38 -10.65 11.98
CA ALA A 147 3.07 -9.69 11.12
C ALA A 147 4.60 -9.76 11.33
N ARG A 148 5.05 -9.76 12.59
CA ARG A 148 6.48 -9.88 12.92
C ARG A 148 7.06 -11.16 12.32
N SER A 149 6.42 -12.30 12.55
CA SER A 149 6.88 -13.58 12.03
C SER A 149 6.95 -13.60 10.48
N ASN A 150 5.95 -13.03 9.81
CA ASN A 150 5.91 -12.96 8.34
C ASN A 150 7.01 -12.05 7.77
N VAL A 151 7.16 -10.86 8.34
CA VAL A 151 8.17 -9.89 7.91
C VAL A 151 9.57 -10.44 8.13
N GLU A 152 9.87 -10.95 9.32
CA GLU A 152 11.19 -11.53 9.63
C GLU A 152 11.50 -12.74 8.73
N ARG A 153 10.51 -13.59 8.46
CA ARG A 153 10.67 -14.74 7.56
C ARG A 153 10.97 -14.29 6.13
N TYR A 154 10.28 -13.26 5.65
CA TYR A 154 10.47 -12.75 4.30
C TYR A 154 11.84 -12.07 4.12
N PHE A 155 12.23 -11.22 5.07
CA PHE A 155 13.51 -10.50 5.02
C PHE A 155 14.69 -11.31 5.60
N GLY A 156 14.42 -12.41 6.33
CA GLY A 156 15.42 -13.27 6.93
C GLY A 156 15.93 -12.83 8.29
N GLY A 157 15.14 -12.03 8.95
CA GLY A 157 15.39 -11.49 10.28
C GLY A 157 14.69 -10.16 10.47
N PRO A 158 14.85 -9.54 11.63
CA PRO A 158 14.32 -8.22 11.91
C PRO A 158 14.81 -7.19 10.87
N HIS A 159 13.87 -6.41 10.32
CA HIS A 159 14.23 -5.38 9.35
C HIS A 159 14.67 -4.10 10.08
N PRO A 160 15.85 -3.52 9.77
CA PRO A 160 16.39 -2.38 10.53
C PRO A 160 15.52 -1.12 10.45
N ALA A 161 14.81 -0.93 9.35
CA ALA A 161 13.92 0.22 9.15
C ALA A 161 12.53 0.04 9.78
N TRP A 162 12.22 -1.09 10.45
CA TRP A 162 10.88 -1.38 10.93
C TRP A 162 10.74 -1.30 12.45
N LYS A 163 9.80 -0.47 12.90
CA LYS A 163 9.37 -0.40 14.29
C LYS A 163 7.88 -0.72 14.38
N LEU A 164 7.53 -1.84 15.01
CA LEU A 164 6.14 -2.24 15.26
C LEU A 164 5.76 -1.93 16.71
N THR A 165 4.76 -1.09 16.88
CA THR A 165 4.18 -0.68 18.16
C THR A 165 2.80 -1.31 18.33
N LEU A 166 2.59 -1.96 19.49
CA LEU A 166 1.27 -2.48 19.87
C LEU A 166 0.45 -1.34 20.48
N GLY A 167 -0.72 -1.08 19.91
CA GLY A 167 -1.65 -0.06 20.37
C GLY A 167 -2.33 0.70 19.23
N ASP A 168 -3.29 1.52 19.61
CA ASP A 168 -3.98 2.41 18.68
C ASP A 168 -3.08 3.56 18.23
N LEU A 169 -3.15 3.91 16.94
CA LEU A 169 -2.38 5.01 16.38
C LEU A 169 -2.66 6.33 17.10
N GLN A 170 -3.93 6.60 17.39
CA GLN A 170 -4.38 7.85 18.03
C GLN A 170 -3.67 8.12 19.35
N ASP A 171 -3.44 7.07 20.14
CA ASP A 171 -2.89 7.19 21.48
C ASP A 171 -1.37 7.04 21.53
N ASN A 172 -0.77 6.44 20.49
CA ASN A 172 0.62 6.00 20.53
C ASN A 172 1.53 6.68 19.51
N LEU A 173 0.98 7.48 18.58
CA LEU A 173 1.80 8.18 17.58
C LEU A 173 2.61 9.30 18.24
N VAL A 174 3.91 9.06 18.38
CA VAL A 174 4.87 10.02 18.95
C VAL A 174 5.88 10.51 17.92
N GLU A 175 5.95 9.86 16.78
CA GLU A 175 6.84 10.22 15.69
C GLU A 175 6.39 11.52 15.02
N THR A 176 7.37 12.34 14.66
CA THR A 176 7.21 13.60 13.93
C THR A 176 8.04 13.58 12.65
N GLU A 177 7.94 14.63 11.84
CA GLU A 177 8.66 14.73 10.57
C GLU A 177 8.35 13.51 9.66
N ILE A 178 7.08 13.12 9.60
CA ILE A 178 6.60 11.99 8.80
C ILE A 178 6.33 12.47 7.38
N ASP A 179 6.90 11.76 6.41
CA ASP A 179 6.69 12.04 4.99
C ASP A 179 5.35 11.48 4.49
N ARG A 180 5.01 10.27 4.90
CA ARG A 180 3.85 9.50 4.41
C ARG A 180 3.14 8.77 5.54
N VAL A 181 1.82 8.75 5.48
CA VAL A 181 0.98 7.95 6.38
C VAL A 181 0.09 7.06 5.55
N VAL A 182 0.03 5.77 5.87
CA VAL A 182 -0.85 4.78 5.23
C VAL A 182 -1.75 4.15 6.28
N LEU A 183 -3.07 4.27 6.10
CA LEU A 183 -4.08 3.78 7.02
C LEU A 183 -4.92 2.68 6.36
N ASP A 184 -4.73 1.43 6.80
CA ASP A 184 -5.56 0.26 6.46
C ASP A 184 -6.39 -0.13 7.69
N MET A 185 -7.45 0.64 7.94
CA MET A 185 -8.24 0.50 9.14
C MET A 185 -9.70 0.85 8.94
N LEU A 186 -10.56 0.43 9.87
CA LEU A 186 -12.02 0.62 9.77
C LEU A 186 -12.46 2.08 9.80
N ALA A 187 -11.75 2.93 10.55
CA ALA A 187 -12.14 4.31 10.81
C ALA A 187 -10.94 5.28 10.68
N PRO A 188 -10.34 5.45 9.48
CA PRO A 188 -9.18 6.32 9.31
C PRO A 188 -9.45 7.79 9.65
N TRP A 189 -10.71 8.23 9.57
CA TRP A 189 -11.13 9.61 9.96
C TRP A 189 -10.87 9.94 11.43
N GLU A 190 -10.79 8.93 12.31
CA GLU A 190 -10.54 9.14 13.73
C GLU A 190 -9.07 9.49 14.03
N CYS A 191 -8.17 9.27 13.07
CA CYS A 191 -6.74 9.53 13.22
C CYS A 191 -6.27 10.87 12.66
N LEU A 192 -7.16 11.66 12.03
CA LEU A 192 -6.74 12.83 11.25
C LEU A 192 -6.00 13.88 12.08
N ASP A 193 -6.40 14.10 13.33
CA ASP A 193 -5.77 15.08 14.22
C ASP A 193 -4.31 14.72 14.53
N VAL A 194 -4.04 13.47 14.89
CA VAL A 194 -2.68 13.02 15.22
C VAL A 194 -1.82 12.90 13.96
N VAL A 195 -2.40 12.46 12.85
CA VAL A 195 -1.74 12.36 11.55
C VAL A 195 -1.36 13.74 11.02
N SER A 196 -2.25 14.73 11.12
CA SER A 196 -1.97 16.09 10.66
C SER A 196 -0.80 16.74 11.39
N LYS A 197 -0.63 16.43 12.68
CA LYS A 197 0.48 16.93 13.49
C LYS A 197 1.80 16.22 13.18
N ALA A 198 1.76 14.94 12.83
CA ALA A 198 2.94 14.13 12.54
C ALA A 198 3.51 14.37 11.14
N LEU A 199 2.63 14.58 10.14
CA LEU A 199 3.03 14.80 8.75
C LEU A 199 3.72 16.14 8.56
N VAL A 200 4.80 16.16 7.79
CA VAL A 200 5.39 17.41 7.27
C VAL A 200 4.43 18.12 6.31
N PRO A 201 4.51 19.44 6.16
CA PRO A 201 3.80 20.15 5.10
C PRO A 201 4.09 19.55 3.73
N GLY A 202 3.05 19.24 2.94
CA GLY A 202 3.17 18.53 1.68
C GLY A 202 3.24 17.01 1.81
N GLY A 203 3.36 16.46 3.02
CA GLY A 203 3.29 15.02 3.30
C GLY A 203 1.95 14.42 2.86
N VAL A 204 1.93 13.13 2.58
CA VAL A 204 0.76 12.43 2.02
C VAL A 204 0.14 11.50 3.05
N ILE A 205 -1.18 11.60 3.22
CA ILE A 205 -2.00 10.57 3.83
C ILE A 205 -2.62 9.72 2.71
N CYS A 206 -2.52 8.39 2.83
CA CYS A 206 -3.19 7.40 1.99
C CYS A 206 -4.06 6.52 2.86
N CYS A 207 -5.34 6.38 2.54
CA CYS A 207 -6.23 5.46 3.24
C CYS A 207 -6.71 4.36 2.30
N TYR A 208 -6.77 3.12 2.82
CA TYR A 208 -7.38 1.97 2.18
C TYR A 208 -8.62 1.59 2.96
N VAL A 209 -9.77 1.58 2.30
CA VAL A 209 -11.07 1.31 2.92
C VAL A 209 -11.89 0.35 2.07
N ALA A 210 -12.68 -0.52 2.71
CA ALA A 210 -13.38 -1.62 2.04
C ALA A 210 -14.73 -1.21 1.42
N THR A 211 -15.38 -0.15 1.93
CA THR A 211 -16.76 0.19 1.55
C THR A 211 -16.90 1.63 1.05
N THR A 212 -17.90 1.86 0.19
CA THR A 212 -18.24 3.21 -0.31
C THR A 212 -18.63 4.15 0.82
N THR A 213 -19.28 3.65 1.88
CA THR A 213 -19.62 4.45 3.06
C THR A 213 -18.38 4.93 3.79
N GLN A 214 -17.38 4.04 3.99
CA GLN A 214 -16.10 4.43 4.60
C GLN A 214 -15.37 5.44 3.71
N LEU A 215 -15.35 5.21 2.39
CA LEU A 215 -14.75 6.12 1.44
C LEU A 215 -15.35 7.52 1.54
N SER A 216 -16.69 7.63 1.46
CA SER A 216 -17.40 8.90 1.56
C SER A 216 -17.12 9.60 2.89
N ARG A 217 -17.22 8.88 4.01
CA ARG A 217 -16.97 9.43 5.35
C ARG A 217 -15.53 9.94 5.51
N THR A 218 -14.54 9.19 5.02
CA THR A 218 -13.14 9.61 5.10
C THR A 218 -12.87 10.86 4.27
N VAL A 219 -13.45 10.93 3.06
CA VAL A 219 -13.35 12.11 2.19
C VAL A 219 -13.95 13.34 2.86
N GLU A 220 -15.16 13.24 3.41
CA GLU A 220 -15.80 14.37 4.08
C GLU A 220 -15.04 14.79 5.35
N ALA A 221 -14.56 13.85 6.14
CA ALA A 221 -13.76 14.15 7.32
C ALA A 221 -12.44 14.89 6.99
N LEU A 222 -11.74 14.51 5.91
CA LEU A 222 -10.56 15.23 5.43
C LEU A 222 -10.89 16.66 4.99
N ARG A 223 -12.06 16.87 4.38
CA ARG A 223 -12.56 18.19 3.99
C ARG A 223 -12.88 19.05 5.18
N GLU A 224 -13.60 18.50 6.16
CA GLU A 224 -14.00 19.19 7.40
C GLU A 224 -12.78 19.55 8.25
N HIS A 225 -11.77 18.68 8.29
CA HIS A 225 -10.54 18.92 9.05
C HIS A 225 -9.79 20.17 8.55
N GLY A 226 -9.84 20.48 7.25
CA GLY A 226 -9.32 21.73 6.68
C GLY A 226 -7.80 21.84 6.55
N THR A 227 -7.02 20.90 7.08
CA THR A 227 -5.54 20.90 6.96
C THR A 227 -5.01 20.05 5.82
N PHE A 228 -5.90 19.50 5.01
CA PHE A 228 -5.57 18.62 3.90
C PHE A 228 -6.09 19.18 2.58
N THR A 229 -5.40 18.83 1.48
CA THR A 229 -5.89 19.15 0.13
C THR A 229 -7.15 18.36 -0.19
N GLU A 230 -7.84 18.71 -1.27
CA GLU A 230 -8.98 17.92 -1.77
C GLU A 230 -8.57 16.47 -2.00
N PRO A 231 -9.23 15.48 -1.36
CA PRO A 231 -8.92 14.08 -1.50
C PRO A 231 -9.16 13.58 -2.93
N GLN A 232 -8.26 12.70 -3.39
CA GLN A 232 -8.41 11.94 -4.63
C GLN A 232 -8.68 10.49 -4.28
N ALA A 233 -9.70 9.89 -4.87
CA ALA A 233 -10.10 8.52 -4.58
C ALA A 233 -10.20 7.68 -5.85
N TRP A 234 -9.80 6.40 -5.76
CA TRP A 234 -9.86 5.44 -6.86
C TRP A 234 -9.93 4.00 -6.33
N GLU A 235 -10.16 3.07 -7.22
CA GLU A 235 -9.92 1.64 -7.05
C GLU A 235 -9.10 1.12 -8.23
N SER A 236 -8.44 -0.03 -8.05
CA SER A 236 -7.70 -0.68 -9.12
C SER A 236 -8.23 -2.08 -9.39
N MET A 237 -8.26 -2.48 -10.65
CA MET A 237 -8.65 -3.81 -11.10
C MET A 237 -7.54 -4.42 -11.94
N VAL A 238 -7.21 -5.69 -11.66
CA VAL A 238 -6.25 -6.47 -12.46
C VAL A 238 -6.97 -7.65 -13.07
N ARG A 239 -6.93 -7.75 -14.40
CA ARG A 239 -7.50 -8.85 -15.15
C ARG A 239 -6.40 -9.67 -15.79
N ASN A 240 -6.27 -10.92 -15.41
CA ASN A 240 -5.34 -11.85 -16.03
C ASN A 240 -5.88 -12.34 -17.39
N TRP A 241 -4.97 -12.80 -18.23
CA TRP A 241 -5.28 -13.36 -19.53
C TRP A 241 -4.72 -14.75 -19.63
N HIS A 242 -5.52 -15.65 -20.20
CA HIS A 242 -5.07 -16.94 -20.70
C HIS A 242 -4.43 -16.74 -22.07
N VAL A 243 -3.21 -17.22 -22.22
CA VAL A 243 -2.46 -17.12 -23.48
C VAL A 243 -1.85 -18.47 -23.79
N GLU A 244 -2.40 -19.16 -24.79
CA GLU A 244 -1.89 -20.45 -25.26
C GLU A 244 -2.04 -20.53 -26.78
N GLY A 245 -0.94 -20.40 -27.52
CA GLY A 245 -0.95 -20.29 -28.97
C GLY A 245 -1.89 -19.16 -29.45
N LEU A 246 -2.90 -19.52 -30.27
CA LEU A 246 -3.92 -18.60 -30.76
C LEU A 246 -5.11 -18.43 -29.78
N ALA A 247 -5.17 -19.21 -28.72
CA ALA A 247 -6.20 -19.10 -27.69
C ALA A 247 -5.86 -18.00 -26.70
N VAL A 248 -6.12 -16.77 -27.06
CA VAL A 248 -5.86 -15.57 -26.26
C VAL A 248 -7.19 -15.00 -25.78
N ARG A 249 -7.44 -15.02 -24.48
CA ARG A 249 -8.68 -14.51 -23.89
C ARG A 249 -8.48 -14.09 -22.44
N PRO A 250 -9.32 -13.17 -21.91
CA PRO A 250 -9.33 -12.86 -20.49
C PRO A 250 -9.64 -14.11 -19.66
N ASP A 251 -9.04 -14.22 -18.47
CA ASP A 251 -9.42 -15.22 -17.51
C ASP A 251 -10.89 -15.06 -17.10
N HIS A 252 -11.57 -16.19 -16.87
CA HIS A 252 -12.97 -16.19 -16.43
C HIS A 252 -13.14 -15.59 -15.03
N ARG A 253 -12.12 -15.73 -14.18
CA ARG A 253 -12.12 -15.19 -12.82
C ARG A 253 -11.31 -13.93 -12.76
N MET A 254 -11.84 -12.93 -12.08
CA MET A 254 -11.18 -11.66 -11.79
C MET A 254 -11.50 -11.25 -10.36
N ILE A 255 -10.50 -10.74 -9.66
CA ILE A 255 -10.72 -10.04 -8.39
C ILE A 255 -11.09 -8.59 -8.77
N GLY A 256 -12.39 -8.30 -8.80
CA GLY A 256 -12.89 -7.00 -9.23
C GLY A 256 -12.63 -5.93 -8.19
N HIS A 257 -13.24 -6.09 -7.01
CA HIS A 257 -13.12 -5.15 -5.90
C HIS A 257 -12.35 -5.77 -4.73
N THR A 258 -11.44 -5.01 -4.14
CA THR A 258 -10.69 -5.38 -2.92
C THR A 258 -10.77 -4.28 -1.88
N GLY A 259 -10.81 -3.03 -2.30
CA GLY A 259 -10.94 -1.85 -1.48
C GLY A 259 -10.76 -0.58 -2.32
N PHE A 260 -11.12 0.53 -1.73
CA PHE A 260 -10.92 1.87 -2.28
C PHE A 260 -9.67 2.47 -1.68
N LEU A 261 -8.95 3.20 -2.51
CA LEU A 261 -7.80 4.00 -2.14
C LEU A 261 -8.15 5.48 -2.21
N LEU A 262 -7.63 6.25 -1.29
CA LEU A 262 -7.69 7.70 -1.38
C LEU A 262 -6.39 8.32 -0.87
N THR A 263 -6.00 9.45 -1.44
CA THR A 263 -4.87 10.25 -0.97
C THR A 263 -5.27 11.70 -0.79
N SER A 264 -4.60 12.35 0.15
CA SER A 264 -4.62 13.79 0.33
C SER A 264 -3.26 14.26 0.85
N ARG A 265 -2.96 15.55 0.73
CA ARG A 265 -1.69 16.13 1.16
C ARG A 265 -1.93 17.13 2.29
N ARG A 266 -1.02 17.11 3.28
CA ARG A 266 -1.05 18.08 4.36
C ARG A 266 -0.68 19.48 3.83
N LEU A 267 -1.49 20.46 4.19
CA LEU A 267 -1.20 21.87 3.94
C LEU A 267 -0.18 22.39 4.97
N ALA A 268 0.49 23.48 4.66
CA ALA A 268 1.26 24.22 5.67
C ALA A 268 0.32 24.84 6.71
N ASP A 269 0.85 25.11 7.91
CA ASP A 269 0.05 25.67 9.00
C ASP A 269 -0.49 27.07 8.62
N GLY A 270 -1.75 27.29 8.90
CA GLY A 270 -2.45 28.56 8.63
C GLY A 270 -2.74 28.81 7.14
N VAL A 271 -2.53 27.82 6.26
CA VAL A 271 -2.83 27.95 4.83
C VAL A 271 -4.24 27.43 4.55
N GLU A 272 -5.03 28.27 3.91
CA GLU A 272 -6.33 27.90 3.33
C GLU A 272 -6.11 27.56 1.84
N PRO A 273 -6.55 26.39 1.37
CA PRO A 273 -6.43 26.05 -0.04
C PRO A 273 -7.38 26.89 -0.88
N PRO A 274 -7.08 27.14 -2.17
CA PRO A 274 -8.01 27.78 -3.09
C PRO A 274 -9.34 27.01 -3.13
N LEU A 275 -10.44 27.74 -3.09
CA LEU A 275 -11.78 27.12 -3.15
C LEU A 275 -11.98 26.43 -4.50
N ARG A 276 -12.14 25.12 -4.48
CA ARG A 276 -12.48 24.35 -5.69
C ARG A 276 -13.94 24.63 -6.04
N ARG A 277 -14.19 25.09 -7.26
CA ARG A 277 -15.56 25.20 -7.79
C ARG A 277 -16.17 23.80 -7.92
N ARG A 278 -17.14 23.48 -7.07
CA ARG A 278 -17.86 22.20 -7.10
C ARG A 278 -19.22 22.42 -7.76
N ARG A 279 -19.63 21.47 -8.61
CA ARG A 279 -21.01 21.32 -9.04
C ARG A 279 -21.51 19.97 -8.55
N PRO A 280 -21.97 19.85 -7.30
CA PRO A 280 -22.49 18.60 -6.79
C PRO A 280 -23.71 18.18 -7.62
N ALA A 281 -23.89 16.87 -7.79
CA ALA A 281 -25.09 16.34 -8.42
C ALA A 281 -26.33 16.75 -7.59
N LYS A 282 -27.48 16.90 -8.28
CA LYS A 282 -28.74 17.19 -7.61
C LYS A 282 -29.03 16.09 -6.58
N GLY A 283 -29.26 16.48 -5.33
CA GLY A 283 -29.50 15.56 -4.21
C GLY A 283 -28.25 14.95 -3.58
N ALA A 284 -27.05 15.37 -3.93
CA ALA A 284 -25.79 14.86 -3.37
C ALA A 284 -25.70 15.00 -1.84
N TYR A 285 -26.36 16.00 -1.26
CA TYR A 285 -26.37 16.28 0.19
C TYR A 285 -27.75 16.05 0.84
N GLY A 286 -28.65 15.29 0.20
CA GLY A 286 -30.02 15.10 0.67
C GLY A 286 -30.91 16.33 0.47
N GLU A 287 -32.09 16.32 1.08
CA GLU A 287 -33.04 17.47 0.99
C GLU A 287 -32.71 18.63 1.95
N THR A 288 -31.80 18.41 2.90
CA THR A 288 -31.67 19.27 4.08
C THR A 288 -30.50 20.24 4.07
N GLU A 289 -29.45 20.10 3.23
CA GLU A 289 -28.38 21.10 3.22
C GLU A 289 -27.60 21.07 1.90
N ALA A 290 -28.10 21.77 0.88
CA ALA A 290 -27.14 22.30 -0.08
C ALA A 290 -26.27 23.30 0.71
N PRO A 291 -24.93 23.15 0.75
CA PRO A 291 -24.09 24.13 1.41
C PRO A 291 -24.48 25.50 0.83
N GLU A 292 -24.75 26.45 1.73
CA GLU A 292 -25.07 27.82 1.36
C GLU A 292 -24.02 28.23 0.30
N LYS A 293 -24.48 28.74 -0.84
CA LYS A 293 -23.57 29.19 -1.91
C LYS A 293 -22.57 30.10 -1.23
N VAL A 294 -21.38 29.58 -0.94
CA VAL A 294 -20.29 30.39 -0.36
C VAL A 294 -20.14 31.54 -1.35
N LYS A 295 -20.64 32.68 -0.96
CA LYS A 295 -20.41 33.92 -1.71
C LYS A 295 -18.88 33.99 -1.85
N PRO A 296 -18.37 34.33 -3.05
CA PRO A 296 -16.93 34.45 -3.23
C PRO A 296 -16.38 35.26 -2.07
N GLY A 297 -15.69 34.58 -1.20
CA GLY A 297 -15.22 35.14 0.04
C GLY A 297 -14.16 36.21 -0.27
N ARG A 298 -13.88 37.01 0.72
CA ARG A 298 -12.95 38.13 0.86
C ARG A 298 -11.69 38.16 -0.03
N PHE A 299 -11.28 37.01 -0.63
CA PHE A 299 -10.11 36.89 -1.50
C PHE A 299 -10.30 37.47 -2.91
N LEU A 300 -11.51 37.40 -3.50
CA LEU A 300 -11.78 38.12 -4.75
C LEU A 300 -11.75 39.64 -4.53
N LYS A 301 -12.21 40.10 -3.39
CA LYS A 301 -12.12 41.52 -3.03
C LYS A 301 -10.67 41.98 -2.84
N LEU A 302 -9.79 41.14 -2.25
CA LEU A 302 -8.37 41.43 -2.11
C LEU A 302 -7.60 41.35 -3.44
N ALA A 303 -8.05 40.52 -4.38
CA ALA A 303 -7.49 40.46 -5.73
C ALA A 303 -7.96 41.66 -6.57
N GLU A 304 -9.25 42.06 -6.47
CA GLU A 304 -9.79 43.27 -7.09
C GLU A 304 -9.11 44.53 -6.50
N ASP A 305 -8.99 44.63 -5.18
CA ASP A 305 -8.30 45.75 -4.49
C ASP A 305 -6.79 45.81 -4.84
N ARG A 306 -6.14 44.70 -5.21
CA ARG A 306 -4.75 44.67 -5.69
C ARG A 306 -4.62 44.95 -7.17
N ALA A 307 -5.59 44.52 -7.99
CA ALA A 307 -5.61 44.84 -9.42
C ALA A 307 -5.83 46.34 -9.65
N ASP A 308 -6.74 46.96 -8.87
CA ASP A 308 -6.96 48.39 -8.90
C ASP A 308 -5.75 49.19 -8.40
N ALA A 309 -4.88 48.60 -7.56
CA ALA A 309 -3.68 49.24 -7.05
C ALA A 309 -2.45 49.13 -7.98
N SER A 310 -2.44 48.13 -8.91
CA SER A 310 -1.30 47.87 -9.78
C SER A 310 -1.43 48.36 -11.21
N GLY A 311 -2.63 48.71 -11.67
CA GLY A 311 -2.86 49.28 -13.02
C GLY A 311 -2.45 48.42 -14.18
N GLU A 312 -2.29 47.09 -14.00
CA GLU A 312 -1.91 46.16 -15.06
C GLU A 312 -3.02 45.11 -15.29
N ASP A 313 -3.52 45.07 -16.52
CA ASP A 313 -4.48 44.12 -17.04
C ASP A 313 -3.91 42.69 -17.03
N TYR A 314 -4.33 41.86 -16.05
CA TYR A 314 -3.99 40.44 -15.98
C TYR A 314 -5.25 39.57 -15.96
N VAL A 315 -6.12 39.70 -16.97
CA VAL A 315 -7.42 38.94 -17.00
C VAL A 315 -7.74 38.30 -18.35
N GLU A 316 -6.80 38.07 -19.26
CA GLU A 316 -7.22 37.49 -20.56
C GLU A 316 -6.67 36.13 -20.97
N ASP A 317 -6.00 35.35 -20.13
CA ASP A 317 -5.37 34.11 -20.63
C ASP A 317 -5.80 32.79 -19.97
N PHE A 318 -6.81 32.78 -19.12
CA PHE A 318 -7.26 31.53 -18.46
C PHE A 318 -8.44 30.81 -19.13
N ASP A 319 -9.16 31.43 -20.04
CA ASP A 319 -10.31 30.82 -20.72
C ASP A 319 -9.95 30.05 -22.01
N ARG A 320 -8.70 30.10 -22.48
CA ARG A 320 -8.27 29.47 -23.74
C ARG A 320 -7.77 28.01 -23.62
N VAL A 321 -7.53 27.53 -22.43
CA VAL A 321 -6.96 26.16 -22.23
C VAL A 321 -8.02 25.10 -21.95
N ALA A 322 -9.29 25.46 -21.79
CA ALA A 322 -10.36 24.53 -21.44
C ALA A 322 -11.11 23.91 -22.64
N ASP A 323 -10.85 24.35 -23.88
CA ASP A 323 -11.68 23.97 -25.06
C ASP A 323 -10.99 23.03 -26.06
N GLU A 324 -9.78 22.54 -25.75
CA GLU A 324 -9.05 21.65 -26.69
C GLU A 324 -8.87 20.20 -26.17
N ARG A 325 -9.79 19.68 -25.36
CA ARG A 325 -9.85 18.23 -25.10
C ARG A 325 -11.30 17.74 -25.05
N ASP A 326 -11.82 17.44 -26.21
CA ASP A 326 -12.79 16.36 -26.43
C ASP A 326 -12.04 15.05 -26.71
#